data_eb93ebf0515cd8c24e0d2922d058df64
#
_entry.id   eb93ebf0515cd8c24e0d2922d058df64
#
_cell.length_a   1.000
_cell.length_b   1.000
_cell.length_c   1.000
_cell.angle_alpha   90.00
_cell.angle_beta   90.00
_cell.angle_gamma   90.00
#
_symmetry.space_group_name_H-M   'P 1'
#
loop_
_entity.id
_entity.type
_entity.pdbx_description
1 polymer ?
#
loop_
_entity_poly.entity_id
_entity_poly.type
_entity_poly.pdbx_seq_one_letter_code
_entity_poly.pdbx_strand_id
1 'polypeptide(L)'
;MKRTLKMILALSLLGAPMARSQDNVPILSGALAFLGSSNGGANSYEPILAPVLVAPFGDHWLVESRAEVLGFIARENGTSGPYSGTFAATFDYLQLDYLANTHLTVTVGRFLTPFNIYNERMPVWITNLEDGPIIYTIGTRTSGSSNGFMVRGDLVAHPEWSVNYTAYFSAATTTENLQSGRAAGGRMGVFLPQTGLEVGASYQRFLQNGDYNAYGAYAIWEPPPIPLDVRAEFAHSPGGHGYWLEGAYHLASSRGTSTWLSRLQAVARVQQFIKGSNPQPGDFLPTVNVNQFDIGLNYYLPHELRLNGSYGRQYSSAGNANVWNFAITYRFLFPAWPGGHQ
;
A
#
# COMPACT_ATOMS: atom_id res chain seq x y z
N MET A 1 24.14 1.16 -8.15
CA MET A 1 23.24 1.05 -9.30
C MET A 1 21.80 0.59 -8.97
N LYS A 2 21.52 -0.08 -7.84
CA LYS A 2 20.16 -0.58 -7.47
C LYS A 2 19.27 0.41 -6.68
N ARG A 3 19.79 1.54 -6.21
CA ARG A 3 19.03 2.60 -5.52
C ARG A 3 18.18 3.45 -6.47
N THR A 4 18.57 3.55 -7.72
CA THR A 4 17.92 4.36 -8.75
C THR A 4 16.58 3.77 -9.21
N LEU A 5 16.37 2.47 -9.10
CA LEU A 5 15.15 1.82 -9.63
C LEU A 5 13.95 1.96 -8.68
N LYS A 6 14.17 2.00 -7.36
CA LYS A 6 13.09 2.24 -6.38
C LYS A 6 12.56 3.68 -6.43
N MET A 7 13.45 4.64 -6.69
CA MET A 7 13.10 6.04 -6.93
C MET A 7 12.40 6.26 -8.26
N ILE A 8 12.69 5.47 -9.27
CA ILE A 8 12.15 5.63 -10.62
C ILE A 8 10.66 5.26 -10.68
N LEU A 9 10.17 4.29 -9.90
CA LEU A 9 8.74 3.96 -9.91
C LEU A 9 7.89 4.98 -9.14
N ALA A 10 8.44 5.61 -8.13
CA ALA A 10 7.79 6.72 -7.41
C ALA A 10 7.98 8.07 -8.14
N LEU A 11 9.13 8.27 -8.82
CA LEU A 11 9.43 9.49 -9.59
C LEU A 11 8.90 9.47 -11.03
N SER A 12 8.61 8.32 -11.61
CA SER A 12 7.98 8.26 -12.94
C SER A 12 6.54 8.78 -12.94
N LEU A 13 5.96 9.00 -11.75
CA LEU A 13 4.71 9.75 -11.57
C LEU A 13 4.93 11.26 -11.34
N LEU A 14 6.17 11.72 -11.14
CA LEU A 14 6.43 13.09 -10.65
C LEU A 14 7.30 13.98 -11.55
N GLY A 15 7.73 13.54 -12.72
CA GLY A 15 8.55 14.46 -13.55
C GLY A 15 9.18 13.79 -14.76
N ALA A 16 8.46 13.71 -15.84
CA ALA A 16 9.08 13.51 -17.15
C ALA A 16 9.31 14.88 -17.79
N PRO A 17 10.58 15.31 -18.02
CA PRO A 17 10.83 16.31 -19.06
C PRO A 17 10.32 15.74 -20.38
N MET A 18 9.75 16.59 -21.24
CA MET A 18 9.28 16.20 -22.58
C MET A 18 10.39 15.47 -23.35
N ALA A 19 10.50 14.17 -23.19
CA ALA A 19 11.26 13.30 -24.06
C ALA A 19 10.32 12.93 -25.21
N ARG A 20 10.61 13.42 -26.39
CA ARG A 20 9.99 12.99 -27.65
C ARG A 20 10.16 11.49 -27.79
N SER A 21 9.06 10.80 -28.11
CA SER A 21 9.00 9.36 -28.39
C SER A 21 9.31 8.47 -27.18
N GLN A 22 8.41 8.44 -26.19
CA GLN A 22 8.25 7.22 -25.43
C GLN A 22 7.62 6.20 -26.38
N ASP A 23 8.34 5.11 -26.64
CA ASP A 23 7.74 3.94 -27.26
C ASP A 23 6.54 3.55 -26.40
N ASN A 24 5.34 3.49 -26.99
CA ASN A 24 4.09 3.08 -26.34
C ASN A 24 4.14 1.58 -26.03
N VAL A 25 5.12 1.16 -25.24
CA VAL A 25 5.33 -0.25 -24.87
C VAL A 25 4.62 -0.54 -23.56
N PRO A 26 3.57 -1.36 -23.57
CA PRO A 26 2.94 -1.80 -22.34
C PRO A 26 3.92 -2.59 -21.46
N ILE A 27 3.82 -2.38 -20.16
CA ILE A 27 4.62 -3.05 -19.14
C ILE A 27 3.72 -3.96 -18.33
N LEU A 28 4.09 -5.23 -18.25
CA LEU A 28 3.51 -6.19 -17.30
C LEU A 28 4.46 -6.36 -16.13
N SER A 29 4.00 -6.02 -14.94
CA SER A 29 4.75 -6.14 -13.69
C SER A 29 3.87 -6.83 -12.65
N GLY A 30 4.37 -7.01 -11.46
CA GLY A 30 3.57 -7.51 -10.34
C GLY A 30 4.37 -8.32 -9.35
N ALA A 31 3.65 -9.07 -8.52
CA ALA A 31 4.26 -9.96 -7.55
C ALA A 31 3.55 -11.31 -7.46
N LEU A 32 4.34 -12.31 -7.11
CA LEU A 32 3.90 -13.55 -6.49
C LEU A 32 4.31 -13.48 -5.03
N ALA A 33 3.41 -13.79 -4.12
CA ALA A 33 3.71 -13.85 -2.70
C ALA A 33 3.06 -15.08 -2.06
N PHE A 34 3.70 -15.57 -1.03
CA PHE A 34 3.13 -16.56 -0.11
C PHE A 34 3.36 -16.03 1.30
N LEU A 35 2.27 -15.70 1.98
CA LEU A 35 2.29 -15.23 3.35
C LEU A 35 1.78 -16.33 4.26
N GLY A 36 2.36 -16.44 5.43
CA GLY A 36 1.88 -17.31 6.49
C GLY A 36 1.86 -16.54 7.78
N SER A 37 0.78 -16.66 8.53
CA SER A 37 0.65 -16.02 9.83
C SER A 37 0.19 -17.00 10.90
N SER A 38 0.55 -16.70 12.13
CA SER A 38 0.08 -17.41 13.34
C SER A 38 -0.26 -16.37 14.40
N ASN A 39 -1.51 -16.25 14.75
CA ASN A 39 -2.00 -15.33 15.77
C ASN A 39 -2.68 -16.12 16.90
N GLY A 40 -2.05 -16.12 18.08
CA GLY A 40 -2.57 -16.89 19.24
C GLY A 40 -2.72 -18.39 18.98
N GLY A 41 -1.95 -18.97 18.02
CA GLY A 41 -2.03 -20.37 17.61
C GLY A 41 -2.98 -20.65 16.44
N ALA A 42 -3.77 -19.68 15.99
CA ALA A 42 -4.52 -19.75 14.75
C ALA A 42 -3.59 -19.46 13.56
N ASN A 43 -3.47 -20.42 12.64
CA ASN A 43 -2.58 -20.31 11.49
C ASN A 43 -3.37 -20.06 10.22
N SER A 44 -2.89 -19.13 9.40
CA SER A 44 -3.40 -18.86 8.04
C SER A 44 -2.28 -18.81 7.02
N TYR A 45 -2.61 -19.08 5.77
CA TYR A 45 -1.71 -19.03 4.62
C TYR A 45 -2.41 -18.31 3.47
N GLU A 46 -1.68 -17.41 2.83
CA GLU A 46 -2.23 -16.53 1.80
C GLU A 46 -1.30 -16.53 0.58
N PRO A 47 -1.50 -17.43 -0.39
CA PRO A 47 -0.89 -17.31 -1.70
C PRO A 47 -1.52 -16.15 -2.46
N ILE A 48 -0.67 -15.26 -3.02
CA ILE A 48 -1.07 -14.06 -3.74
C ILE A 48 -0.42 -14.02 -5.12
N LEU A 49 -1.20 -13.72 -6.14
CA LEU A 49 -0.74 -13.32 -7.46
C LEU A 49 -1.33 -11.94 -7.79
N ALA A 50 -0.48 -10.94 -7.94
CA ALA A 50 -0.89 -9.56 -8.17
C ALA A 50 -0.23 -8.97 -9.43
N PRO A 51 -0.73 -9.29 -10.66
CA PRO A 51 -0.23 -8.69 -11.89
C PRO A 51 -0.67 -7.23 -12.02
N VAL A 52 0.25 -6.41 -12.51
CA VAL A 52 0.06 -4.99 -12.81
C VAL A 52 0.33 -4.76 -14.29
N LEU A 53 -0.61 -4.18 -15.00
CA LEU A 53 -0.45 -3.72 -16.37
C LEU A 53 -0.42 -2.19 -16.40
N VAL A 54 0.59 -1.64 -17.08
CA VAL A 54 0.72 -0.21 -17.37
C VAL A 54 0.85 -0.06 -18.88
N ALA A 55 -0.14 0.53 -19.52
CA ALA A 55 -0.21 0.64 -20.97
C ALA A 55 -0.41 2.10 -21.40
N PRO A 56 0.68 2.82 -21.75
CA PRO A 56 0.58 4.14 -22.33
C PRO A 56 0.06 4.07 -23.76
N PHE A 57 -0.75 5.06 -24.19
CA PHE A 57 -1.15 5.24 -25.57
C PHE A 57 -1.33 6.72 -25.91
N GLY A 58 -0.71 7.12 -27.02
CA GLY A 58 -0.56 8.53 -27.33
C GLY A 58 0.25 9.28 -26.26
N ASP A 59 0.20 10.61 -26.31
CA ASP A 59 1.06 11.47 -25.50
C ASP A 59 0.51 11.72 -24.08
N HIS A 60 -0.78 11.44 -23.85
CA HIS A 60 -1.49 11.87 -22.64
C HIS A 60 -2.29 10.78 -21.94
N TRP A 61 -2.39 9.60 -22.52
CA TRP A 61 -3.27 8.57 -21.99
C TRP A 61 -2.50 7.39 -21.42
N LEU A 62 -2.97 6.89 -20.30
CA LEU A 62 -2.41 5.73 -19.63
C LEU A 62 -3.55 4.84 -19.11
N VAL A 63 -3.49 3.56 -19.45
CA VAL A 63 -4.30 2.53 -18.78
C VAL A 63 -3.46 1.85 -17.73
N GLU A 64 -3.97 1.81 -16.51
CA GLU A 64 -3.35 1.08 -15.43
C GLU A 64 -4.33 0.06 -14.85
N SER A 65 -3.85 -1.14 -14.56
CA SER A 65 -4.64 -2.13 -13.84
C SER A 65 -3.78 -2.97 -12.92
N ARG A 66 -4.35 -3.34 -11.78
CA ARG A 66 -3.85 -4.39 -10.90
C ARG A 66 -5.00 -5.34 -10.59
N ALA A 67 -4.85 -6.58 -11.02
CA ALA A 67 -5.68 -7.67 -10.53
C ALA A 67 -4.98 -8.32 -9.34
N GLU A 68 -5.75 -8.92 -8.46
CA GLU A 68 -5.22 -9.74 -7.37
C GLU A 68 -6.00 -11.04 -7.30
N VAL A 69 -5.27 -12.16 -7.28
CA VAL A 69 -5.81 -13.47 -6.92
C VAL A 69 -5.24 -13.82 -5.56
N LEU A 70 -6.10 -13.84 -4.56
CA LEU A 70 -5.77 -14.10 -3.17
C LEU A 70 -6.37 -15.43 -2.75
N GLY A 71 -5.55 -16.35 -2.24
CA GLY A 71 -6.01 -17.52 -1.50
C GLY A 71 -6.01 -17.22 -0.01
N PHE A 72 -6.99 -17.69 0.70
CA PHE A 72 -7.01 -17.70 2.16
C PHE A 72 -7.24 -19.12 2.66
N ILE A 73 -6.25 -19.69 3.34
CA ILE A 73 -6.24 -21.07 3.83
C ILE A 73 -6.03 -21.03 5.34
N ALA A 74 -6.99 -21.53 6.09
CA ALA A 74 -6.92 -21.54 7.56
C ALA A 74 -7.57 -22.82 8.13
N ARG A 75 -7.36 -23.09 9.41
CA ARG A 75 -8.09 -24.16 10.10
C ARG A 75 -9.54 -23.72 10.35
N GLU A 76 -10.51 -24.62 10.14
CA GLU A 76 -11.93 -24.32 10.27
C GLU A 76 -12.32 -23.80 11.66
N ASN A 77 -11.68 -24.26 12.71
CA ASN A 77 -11.94 -23.87 14.09
C ASN A 77 -10.80 -22.99 14.66
N GLY A 78 -10.13 -22.20 13.81
CA GLY A 78 -9.02 -21.34 14.19
C GLY A 78 -7.76 -22.14 14.55
N THR A 79 -7.70 -22.80 15.70
CA THR A 79 -6.53 -23.57 16.17
C THR A 79 -6.61 -25.06 15.89
N SER A 80 -7.77 -25.59 15.51
CA SER A 80 -8.03 -27.03 15.34
C SER A 80 -8.87 -27.31 14.09
N GLY A 81 -9.08 -28.59 13.77
CA GLY A 81 -9.81 -29.02 12.58
C GLY A 81 -8.95 -29.10 11.32
N PRO A 82 -9.53 -29.54 10.20
CA PRO A 82 -8.85 -29.58 8.92
C PRO A 82 -8.57 -28.15 8.40
N TYR A 83 -7.62 -28.05 7.48
CA TYR A 83 -7.45 -26.82 6.71
C TYR A 83 -8.50 -26.74 5.62
N SER A 84 -9.14 -25.59 5.52
CA SER A 84 -10.02 -25.22 4.40
C SER A 84 -9.54 -23.93 3.79
N GLY A 85 -9.90 -23.67 2.54
CA GLY A 85 -9.44 -22.48 1.86
C GLY A 85 -10.41 -22.00 0.78
N THR A 86 -10.32 -20.71 0.51
CA THR A 86 -11.05 -20.03 -0.56
C THR A 86 -10.08 -19.24 -1.42
N PHE A 87 -10.44 -19.06 -2.69
CA PHE A 87 -9.72 -18.16 -3.59
C PHE A 87 -10.67 -17.07 -4.05
N ALA A 88 -10.20 -15.84 -4.01
CA ALA A 88 -10.89 -14.69 -4.54
C ALA A 88 -10.04 -14.03 -5.62
N ALA A 89 -10.69 -13.54 -6.67
CA ALA A 89 -10.04 -12.71 -7.70
C ALA A 89 -10.75 -11.36 -7.74
N THR A 90 -9.98 -10.29 -7.68
CA THR A 90 -10.50 -8.92 -7.69
C THR A 90 -9.62 -8.02 -8.55
N PHE A 91 -10.18 -6.90 -8.97
CA PHE A 91 -9.39 -5.79 -9.49
C PHE A 91 -9.21 -4.77 -8.37
N ASP A 92 -7.98 -4.55 -7.94
CA ASP A 92 -7.67 -3.48 -7.00
C ASP A 92 -7.87 -2.13 -7.68
N TYR A 93 -7.37 -2.01 -8.92
CA TYR A 93 -7.68 -0.90 -9.81
C TYR A 93 -7.71 -1.33 -11.27
N LEU A 94 -8.55 -0.63 -12.03
CA LEU A 94 -8.64 -0.64 -13.49
C LEU A 94 -9.06 0.77 -13.89
N GLN A 95 -8.10 1.57 -14.31
CA GLN A 95 -8.27 3.00 -14.49
C GLN A 95 -7.71 3.50 -15.81
N LEU A 96 -8.31 4.57 -16.29
CA LEU A 96 -7.85 5.36 -17.41
C LEU A 96 -7.40 6.72 -16.88
N ASP A 97 -6.15 7.06 -17.09
CA ASP A 97 -5.55 8.34 -16.73
C ASP A 97 -5.37 9.23 -17.96
N TYR A 98 -5.78 10.48 -17.83
CA TYR A 98 -5.44 11.57 -18.75
C TYR A 98 -4.42 12.49 -18.10
N LEU A 99 -3.22 12.48 -18.64
CA LEU A 99 -2.06 13.25 -18.16
C LEU A 99 -2.04 14.61 -18.84
N ALA A 100 -2.77 15.59 -18.30
CA ALA A 100 -2.82 16.92 -18.92
C ALA A 100 -1.47 17.68 -18.78
N ASN A 101 -0.90 17.65 -17.58
CA ASN A 101 0.39 18.24 -17.23
C ASN A 101 0.79 17.79 -15.80
N THR A 102 1.89 18.31 -15.25
CA THR A 102 2.36 18.01 -13.89
C THR A 102 1.37 18.43 -12.80
N HIS A 103 0.51 19.40 -13.08
CA HIS A 103 -0.46 19.92 -12.13
C HIS A 103 -1.80 19.21 -12.19
N LEU A 104 -2.08 18.46 -13.25
CA LEU A 104 -3.39 17.82 -13.44
C LEU A 104 -3.28 16.49 -14.17
N THR A 105 -3.65 15.44 -13.47
CA THR A 105 -4.01 14.13 -14.01
C THR A 105 -5.47 13.85 -13.65
N VAL A 106 -6.26 13.43 -14.61
CA VAL A 106 -7.65 13.01 -14.40
C VAL A 106 -7.72 11.50 -14.56
N THR A 107 -8.22 10.83 -13.54
CA THR A 107 -8.39 9.38 -13.49
C THR A 107 -9.86 9.03 -13.49
N VAL A 108 -10.26 8.05 -14.31
CA VAL A 108 -11.63 7.52 -14.35
C VAL A 108 -11.57 5.99 -14.29
N GLY A 109 -12.49 5.40 -13.54
CA GLY A 109 -12.60 3.96 -13.39
C GLY A 109 -12.53 3.49 -11.94
N ARG A 110 -11.91 2.33 -11.71
CA ARG A 110 -11.64 1.80 -10.39
C ARG A 110 -10.21 2.15 -9.99
N PHE A 111 -10.05 2.80 -8.87
CA PHE A 111 -8.74 3.24 -8.34
C PHE A 111 -8.65 2.93 -6.85
N LEU A 112 -7.41 2.84 -6.33
CA LEU A 112 -7.19 2.72 -4.89
C LEU A 112 -7.59 4.02 -4.20
N THR A 113 -8.41 3.89 -3.15
CA THR A 113 -8.88 5.05 -2.38
C THR A 113 -7.69 5.81 -1.78
N PRO A 114 -7.50 7.10 -2.13
CA PRO A 114 -6.33 7.87 -1.71
C PRO A 114 -6.53 8.44 -0.30
N PHE A 115 -6.68 7.54 0.67
CA PHE A 115 -6.75 7.89 2.09
C PHE A 115 -5.45 7.43 2.76
N ASN A 116 -4.70 8.37 3.33
CA ASN A 116 -3.34 8.17 3.82
C ASN A 116 -2.40 7.59 2.74
N ILE A 117 -1.42 6.74 3.12
CA ILE A 117 -0.41 6.21 2.19
C ILE A 117 -0.47 4.68 2.05
N TYR A 118 -0.90 3.95 3.11
CA TYR A 118 -0.78 2.50 3.13
C TYR A 118 -1.52 1.85 1.95
N ASN A 119 -2.78 2.20 1.76
CA ASN A 119 -3.62 1.59 0.74
C ASN A 119 -3.10 1.79 -0.69
N GLU A 120 -2.66 3.01 -1.02
CA GLU A 120 -2.27 3.37 -2.39
C GLU A 120 -0.80 3.04 -2.68
N ARG A 121 0.08 3.22 -1.70
CA ARG A 121 1.54 3.20 -1.92
C ARG A 121 2.25 1.96 -1.39
N MET A 122 1.55 1.08 -0.65
CA MET A 122 2.16 -0.05 0.03
C MET A 122 1.65 -1.42 -0.46
N PRO A 123 1.84 -1.77 -1.73
CA PRO A 123 1.53 -3.12 -2.19
C PRO A 123 2.48 -4.14 -1.52
N VAL A 124 2.10 -5.40 -1.53
CA VAL A 124 2.78 -6.51 -0.83
C VAL A 124 4.30 -6.61 -1.09
N TRP A 125 4.78 -6.11 -2.22
CA TRP A 125 6.21 -6.09 -2.56
C TRP A 125 6.96 -4.85 -2.07
N ILE A 126 6.27 -3.86 -1.50
CA ILE A 126 6.86 -2.61 -0.96
C ILE A 126 6.72 -2.54 0.57
N THR A 127 5.72 -3.20 1.16
CA THR A 127 5.56 -3.27 2.61
C THR A 127 6.81 -3.85 3.26
N ASN A 128 7.18 -3.32 4.42
CA ASN A 128 8.33 -3.82 5.17
C ASN A 128 7.94 -5.01 6.07
N LEU A 129 6.69 -5.08 6.54
CA LEU A 129 6.10 -6.21 7.25
C LEU A 129 4.95 -6.78 6.42
N GLU A 130 4.63 -8.06 6.61
CA GLU A 130 3.62 -8.79 5.82
C GLU A 130 2.21 -8.36 6.15
N ASP A 131 1.94 -8.17 7.45
CA ASP A 131 0.62 -7.77 7.93
C ASP A 131 0.40 -6.27 7.77
N GLY A 132 -0.79 -5.90 7.34
CA GLY A 132 -1.23 -4.51 7.28
C GLY A 132 -1.35 -3.89 8.68
N PRO A 133 -1.18 -2.56 8.80
CA PRO A 133 -1.43 -1.86 10.05
C PRO A 133 -2.89 -2.04 10.50
N ILE A 134 -3.13 -2.15 11.81
CA ILE A 134 -4.47 -2.39 12.38
C ILE A 134 -5.51 -1.35 11.92
N ILE A 135 -5.06 -0.12 11.62
CA ILE A 135 -5.94 0.99 11.25
C ILE A 135 -6.14 1.16 9.72
N TYR A 136 -5.55 0.30 8.88
CA TYR A 136 -5.52 0.55 7.43
C TYR A 136 -6.92 0.59 6.78
N THR A 137 -7.92 -0.06 7.39
CA THR A 137 -9.29 -0.06 6.89
C THR A 137 -10.08 1.22 7.23
N ILE A 138 -9.57 2.07 8.14
CA ILE A 138 -10.16 3.39 8.40
C ILE A 138 -10.04 4.22 7.12
N GLY A 139 -11.18 4.68 6.61
CA GLY A 139 -11.23 5.46 5.36
C GLY A 139 -11.20 4.64 4.07
N THR A 140 -10.70 3.43 4.08
CA THR A 140 -10.62 2.58 2.87
C THR A 140 -11.66 1.47 2.84
N ARG A 141 -12.16 1.07 3.99
CA ARG A 141 -13.03 -0.10 4.19
C ARG A 141 -12.39 -1.37 3.62
N THR A 142 -13.19 -2.41 3.47
CA THR A 142 -12.75 -3.72 2.99
C THR A 142 -12.23 -3.76 1.57
N SER A 143 -12.76 -2.93 0.68
CA SER A 143 -12.36 -2.99 -0.72
C SER A 143 -11.04 -2.28 -1.01
N GLY A 144 -10.64 -1.33 -0.17
CA GLY A 144 -9.50 -0.46 -0.45
C GLY A 144 -9.63 0.38 -1.72
N SER A 145 -10.71 0.18 -2.51
CA SER A 145 -10.87 0.73 -3.85
C SER A 145 -12.14 1.55 -3.98
N SER A 146 -12.10 2.52 -4.88
CA SER A 146 -13.18 3.42 -5.25
C SER A 146 -13.49 3.29 -6.73
N ASN A 147 -14.78 3.36 -7.10
CA ASN A 147 -15.23 3.38 -8.49
C ASN A 147 -15.76 4.78 -8.82
N GLY A 148 -15.10 5.52 -9.71
CA GLY A 148 -15.53 6.88 -9.99
C GLY A 148 -14.49 7.70 -10.75
N PHE A 149 -14.24 8.90 -10.26
CA PHE A 149 -13.21 9.77 -10.83
C PHE A 149 -12.34 10.39 -9.75
N MET A 150 -11.11 10.69 -10.13
CA MET A 150 -10.10 11.29 -9.27
C MET A 150 -9.32 12.34 -10.08
N VAL A 151 -8.92 13.40 -9.42
CA VAL A 151 -7.97 14.39 -9.95
C VAL A 151 -6.77 14.44 -9.00
N ARG A 152 -5.57 14.50 -9.56
CA ARG A 152 -4.33 14.56 -8.78
C ARG A 152 -3.26 15.36 -9.54
N GLY A 153 -2.29 15.88 -8.80
CA GLY A 153 -1.16 16.62 -9.36
C GLY A 153 -0.40 17.40 -8.31
N ASP A 154 0.52 18.23 -8.77
CA ASP A 154 1.25 19.16 -7.92
C ASP A 154 0.61 20.55 -7.96
N LEU A 155 0.20 21.08 -6.81
CA LEU A 155 -0.20 22.51 -6.70
C LEU A 155 1.02 23.42 -6.87
N VAL A 156 2.14 23.00 -6.30
CA VAL A 156 3.43 23.69 -6.38
C VAL A 156 4.52 22.67 -6.59
N ALA A 157 5.38 22.91 -7.57
CA ALA A 157 6.57 22.11 -7.82
C ALA A 157 7.80 23.04 -7.76
N HIS A 158 8.42 23.13 -6.58
CA HIS A 158 9.66 23.86 -6.35
C HIS A 158 10.81 22.87 -6.06
N PRO A 159 12.07 23.14 -6.45
CA PRO A 159 13.19 22.22 -6.22
C PRO A 159 13.42 21.86 -4.76
N GLU A 160 13.06 22.73 -3.81
CA GLU A 160 13.25 22.50 -2.38
C GLU A 160 12.01 21.92 -1.68
N TRP A 161 10.83 22.07 -2.25
CA TRP A 161 9.58 21.55 -1.72
C TRP A 161 8.51 21.44 -2.80
N SER A 162 7.62 20.48 -2.65
CA SER A 162 6.44 20.38 -3.50
C SER A 162 5.20 20.14 -2.66
N VAL A 163 4.05 20.55 -3.20
CA VAL A 163 2.74 20.30 -2.61
C VAL A 163 1.92 19.52 -3.60
N ASN A 164 1.62 18.27 -3.27
CA ASN A 164 0.75 17.42 -4.06
C ASN A 164 -0.68 17.40 -3.51
N TYR A 165 -1.63 17.13 -4.38
CA TYR A 165 -3.03 16.96 -4.02
C TYR A 165 -3.66 15.80 -4.76
N THR A 166 -4.70 15.26 -4.15
CA THR A 166 -5.62 14.30 -4.75
C THR A 166 -7.02 14.61 -4.25
N ALA A 167 -8.00 14.65 -5.15
CA ALA A 167 -9.41 14.76 -4.79
C ALA A 167 -10.20 13.74 -5.61
N TYR A 168 -11.22 13.10 -5.01
CA TYR A 168 -11.97 12.04 -5.67
C TYR A 168 -13.42 11.99 -5.25
N PHE A 169 -14.21 11.36 -6.11
CA PHE A 169 -15.56 10.93 -5.84
C PHE A 169 -15.73 9.46 -6.23
N SER A 170 -16.32 8.68 -5.34
CA SER A 170 -16.64 7.26 -5.52
C SER A 170 -18.13 7.04 -5.53
N ALA A 171 -18.60 6.27 -6.51
CA ALA A 171 -19.97 5.76 -6.57
C ALA A 171 -20.09 4.44 -5.80
N ALA A 172 -21.28 4.16 -5.27
CA ALA A 172 -21.58 2.88 -4.65
C ALA A 172 -21.72 1.77 -5.70
N THR A 173 -21.08 0.63 -5.45
CA THR A 173 -21.23 -0.58 -6.23
C THR A 173 -21.34 -1.78 -5.31
N THR A 174 -22.33 -2.64 -5.53
CA THR A 174 -22.59 -3.85 -4.73
C THR A 174 -22.11 -5.13 -5.42
N THR A 175 -21.62 -5.05 -6.65
CA THR A 175 -21.05 -6.19 -7.38
C THR A 175 -19.85 -6.72 -6.60
N GLU A 176 -19.84 -8.00 -6.30
CA GLU A 176 -18.90 -8.66 -5.37
C GLU A 176 -17.43 -8.30 -5.63
N ASN A 177 -16.97 -8.44 -6.87
CA ASN A 177 -15.57 -8.18 -7.24
C ASN A 177 -15.25 -6.70 -7.51
N LEU A 178 -16.25 -5.81 -7.45
CA LEU A 178 -16.12 -4.39 -7.75
C LEU A 178 -16.74 -3.51 -6.66
N GLN A 179 -16.84 -4.02 -5.44
CA GLN A 179 -17.43 -3.28 -4.34
C GLN A 179 -16.75 -1.93 -4.12
N SER A 180 -17.56 -0.90 -3.94
CA SER A 180 -17.14 0.41 -3.47
C SER A 180 -18.26 1.12 -2.72
N GLY A 181 -17.87 1.99 -1.79
CA GLY A 181 -18.79 2.87 -1.10
C GLY A 181 -18.95 4.21 -1.82
N ARG A 182 -20.15 4.83 -1.71
CA ARG A 182 -20.31 6.21 -2.14
C ARG A 182 -19.59 7.12 -1.16
N ALA A 183 -18.56 7.83 -1.63
CA ALA A 183 -17.71 8.69 -0.82
C ALA A 183 -17.14 9.82 -1.66
N ALA A 184 -16.74 10.89 -0.98
CA ALA A 184 -15.94 11.97 -1.55
C ALA A 184 -14.82 12.30 -0.58
N GLY A 185 -13.64 12.62 -1.10
CA GLY A 185 -12.50 12.89 -0.23
C GLY A 185 -11.29 13.40 -1.00
N GLY A 186 -10.20 13.49 -0.28
CA GLY A 186 -8.92 13.89 -0.86
C GLY A 186 -7.78 13.80 0.13
N ARG A 187 -6.60 13.99 -0.40
CA ARG A 187 -5.32 14.03 0.30
C ARG A 187 -4.50 15.20 -0.18
N MET A 188 -3.76 15.80 0.72
CA MET A 188 -2.76 16.82 0.41
C MET A 188 -1.47 16.45 1.14
N GLY A 189 -0.33 16.59 0.46
CA GLY A 189 0.99 16.31 1.02
C GLY A 189 2.01 17.38 0.66
N VAL A 190 2.99 17.56 1.52
CA VAL A 190 4.16 18.41 1.31
C VAL A 190 5.39 17.51 1.32
N PHE A 191 6.17 17.56 0.26
CA PHE A 191 7.43 16.82 0.14
C PHE A 191 8.63 17.75 0.16
N LEU A 192 9.63 17.42 0.97
CA LEU A 192 10.89 18.14 1.15
C LEU A 192 12.05 17.27 0.66
N PRO A 193 12.48 17.39 -0.61
CA PRO A 193 13.47 16.49 -1.23
C PRO A 193 14.81 16.44 -0.51
N GLN A 194 15.28 17.58 0.04
CA GLN A 194 16.59 17.66 0.70
C GLN A 194 16.67 16.80 2.00
N THR A 195 15.54 16.69 2.70
CA THR A 195 15.44 15.91 3.93
C THR A 195 14.85 14.52 3.71
N GLY A 196 14.26 14.26 2.53
CA GLY A 196 13.52 13.05 2.23
C GLY A 196 12.24 12.91 3.06
N LEU A 197 11.65 14.04 3.50
CA LEU A 197 10.45 14.05 4.33
C LEU A 197 9.21 14.38 3.50
N GLU A 198 8.20 13.55 3.57
CA GLU A 198 6.84 13.85 3.12
C GLU A 198 5.89 13.81 4.32
N VAL A 199 5.04 14.82 4.46
CA VAL A 199 3.96 14.85 5.44
C VAL A 199 2.66 15.24 4.77
N GLY A 200 1.55 14.70 5.22
CA GLY A 200 0.28 15.04 4.62
C GLY A 200 -0.92 14.66 5.47
N ALA A 201 -2.09 15.06 4.98
CA ALA A 201 -3.36 14.80 5.61
C ALA A 201 -4.40 14.33 4.58
N SER A 202 -5.36 13.56 5.05
CA SER A 202 -6.46 13.02 4.26
C SER A 202 -7.79 13.29 4.93
N TYR A 203 -8.79 13.52 4.12
CA TYR A 203 -10.17 13.63 4.56
C TYR A 203 -11.06 12.84 3.61
N GLN A 204 -12.05 12.17 4.19
CA GLN A 204 -13.09 11.47 3.43
C GLN A 204 -14.42 11.58 4.13
N ARG A 205 -15.48 11.80 3.36
CA ARG A 205 -16.86 11.69 3.79
C ARG A 205 -17.52 10.50 3.08
N PHE A 206 -17.98 9.55 3.85
CA PHE A 206 -18.89 8.50 3.38
C PHE A 206 -20.28 9.09 3.27
N LEU A 207 -20.94 8.83 2.13
CA LEU A 207 -22.22 9.42 1.72
C LEU A 207 -23.34 8.37 1.70
N GLN A 208 -23.17 7.26 2.42
CA GLN A 208 -24.18 6.21 2.54
C GLN A 208 -24.06 5.50 3.89
N ASN A 209 -25.14 4.84 4.31
CA ASN A 209 -25.20 4.07 5.57
C ASN A 209 -24.87 4.92 6.81
N GLY A 210 -25.43 6.14 6.87
CA GLY A 210 -25.30 7.02 8.03
C GLY A 210 -24.10 7.95 7.95
N ASP A 211 -24.01 8.73 6.89
CA ASP A 211 -23.00 9.77 6.61
C ASP A 211 -21.98 10.02 7.73
N TYR A 212 -20.75 9.64 7.54
CA TYR A 212 -19.70 9.91 8.52
C TYR A 212 -18.39 10.35 7.87
N ASN A 213 -17.54 10.96 8.68
CA ASN A 213 -16.25 11.46 8.24
C ASN A 213 -15.12 10.57 8.73
N ALA A 214 -14.07 10.44 7.91
CA ALA A 214 -12.78 9.90 8.30
C ALA A 214 -11.69 10.96 8.08
N TYR A 215 -10.72 11.00 8.98
CA TYR A 215 -9.59 11.91 8.96
C TYR A 215 -8.32 11.11 9.07
N GLY A 216 -7.30 11.51 8.35
CA GLY A 216 -5.99 10.88 8.38
C GLY A 216 -4.86 11.89 8.33
N ALA A 217 -3.71 11.48 8.84
CA ALA A 217 -2.45 12.18 8.68
C ALA A 217 -1.34 11.15 8.49
N TYR A 218 -0.31 11.50 7.74
CA TYR A 218 0.80 10.61 7.49
C TYR A 218 2.14 11.34 7.41
N ALA A 219 3.20 10.56 7.61
CA ALA A 219 4.56 10.99 7.37
C ALA A 219 5.37 9.84 6.76
N ILE A 220 6.25 10.17 5.80
CA ILE A 220 7.29 9.29 5.25
C ILE A 220 8.60 10.05 5.38
N TRP A 221 9.62 9.40 5.92
CA TRP A 221 10.94 9.99 6.05
C TRP A 221 12.03 9.02 5.63
N GLU A 222 12.68 9.34 4.51
CA GLU A 222 13.79 8.59 3.92
C GLU A 222 15.02 9.51 3.84
N PRO A 223 15.72 9.78 4.98
CA PRO A 223 16.79 10.76 5.03
C PRO A 223 18.01 10.35 4.19
N PRO A 224 18.42 11.15 3.18
CA PRO A 224 19.69 10.89 2.50
C PRO A 224 20.86 11.32 3.39
N PRO A 225 21.98 10.57 3.45
CA PRO A 225 22.29 9.29 2.81
C PRO A 225 22.01 8.05 3.69
N ILE A 226 21.23 8.20 4.74
CA ILE A 226 21.00 7.13 5.73
C ILE A 226 20.06 6.09 5.11
N PRO A 227 20.36 4.77 5.20
CA PRO A 227 19.51 3.72 4.66
C PRO A 227 18.33 3.39 5.61
N LEU A 228 17.63 4.42 6.02
CA LEU A 228 16.50 4.39 6.94
C LEU A 228 15.22 4.79 6.18
N ASP A 229 14.13 4.08 6.43
CA ASP A 229 12.78 4.37 5.97
C ASP A 229 11.87 4.39 7.20
N VAL A 230 11.29 5.55 7.50
CA VAL A 230 10.36 5.72 8.61
C VAL A 230 9.00 6.12 8.04
N ARG A 231 7.96 5.43 8.45
CA ARG A 231 6.59 5.67 7.99
C ARG A 231 5.65 5.74 9.19
N ALA A 232 4.71 6.64 9.14
CA ALA A 232 3.70 6.76 10.17
C ALA A 232 2.35 7.18 9.56
N GLU A 233 1.28 6.68 10.14
CA GLU A 233 -0.07 7.15 9.86
C GLU A 233 -0.88 7.26 11.14
N PHE A 234 -1.76 8.21 11.15
CA PHE A 234 -2.89 8.34 12.07
C PHE A 234 -4.18 8.29 11.25
N ALA A 235 -5.20 7.63 11.78
CA ALA A 235 -6.53 7.64 11.19
C ALA A 235 -7.62 7.66 12.27
N HIS A 236 -8.73 8.32 11.96
CA HIS A 236 -9.89 8.46 12.81
C HIS A 236 -11.19 8.30 12.01
N SER A 237 -12.13 7.56 12.58
CA SER A 237 -13.53 7.46 12.14
C SER A 237 -14.43 7.24 13.36
N PRO A 238 -15.77 7.26 13.22
CA PRO A 238 -16.66 6.89 14.32
C PRO A 238 -16.45 5.47 14.85
N GLY A 239 -15.91 4.56 14.02
CA GLY A 239 -15.59 3.18 14.39
C GLY A 239 -14.37 3.05 15.28
N GLY A 240 -13.50 4.05 15.28
CA GLY A 240 -12.30 4.09 16.10
C GLY A 240 -11.22 5.00 15.54
N HIS A 241 -10.12 5.06 16.25
CA HIS A 241 -8.93 5.80 15.82
C HIS A 241 -7.67 5.09 16.28
N GLY A 242 -6.58 5.42 15.63
CA GLY A 242 -5.30 4.86 16.00
C GLY A 242 -4.16 5.39 15.17
N TYR A 243 -3.00 4.81 15.38
CA TYR A 243 -1.80 5.13 14.64
C TYR A 243 -0.92 3.91 14.49
N TRP A 244 -0.01 4.00 13.54
CA TRP A 244 1.17 3.15 13.45
C TRP A 244 2.39 3.99 13.11
N LEU A 245 3.54 3.51 13.59
CA LEU A 245 4.87 4.04 13.29
C LEU A 245 5.78 2.86 12.99
N GLU A 246 6.40 2.86 11.85
CA GLU A 246 7.31 1.82 11.38
C GLU A 246 8.66 2.42 10.99
N GLY A 247 9.73 1.76 11.39
CA GLY A 247 11.08 2.08 10.96
C GLY A 247 11.74 0.85 10.35
N ALA A 248 12.37 1.00 9.19
CA ALA A 248 13.11 -0.04 8.49
C ALA A 248 14.53 0.44 8.17
N TYR A 249 15.53 -0.33 8.58
CA TYR A 249 16.93 0.02 8.42
C TYR A 249 17.70 -1.08 7.69
N HIS A 250 18.37 -0.74 6.58
CA HIS A 250 19.28 -1.65 5.90
C HIS A 250 20.62 -1.74 6.65
N LEU A 251 20.94 -2.95 7.14
CA LEU A 251 22.03 -3.19 8.11
C LEU A 251 23.43 -2.90 7.59
N ALA A 252 23.65 -2.91 6.29
CA ALA A 252 24.95 -2.56 5.73
C ALA A 252 24.81 -1.71 4.47
N SER A 253 25.14 -0.43 4.61
CA SER A 253 25.24 0.49 3.47
C SER A 253 26.70 0.89 3.16
N SER A 254 27.69 0.46 3.97
CA SER A 254 29.08 0.87 3.82
C SER A 254 29.85 -0.02 2.84
N ARG A 255 30.73 0.62 2.05
CA ARG A 255 31.68 -0.08 1.17
C ARG A 255 32.60 -0.98 2.01
N GLY A 256 32.57 -2.30 1.75
CA GLY A 256 33.46 -3.26 2.39
C GLY A 256 32.84 -4.23 3.39
N THR A 257 31.54 -4.14 3.64
CA THR A 257 30.81 -5.12 4.48
C THR A 257 30.44 -6.39 3.71
N SER A 258 30.32 -7.48 4.44
CA SER A 258 29.92 -8.79 3.91
C SER A 258 28.64 -8.69 3.07
N THR A 259 28.66 -9.34 1.91
CA THR A 259 27.58 -9.26 0.92
C THR A 259 26.20 -9.73 1.44
N TRP A 260 26.16 -10.54 2.49
CA TRP A 260 24.92 -11.02 3.09
C TRP A 260 24.27 -9.97 4.01
N LEU A 261 25.06 -9.21 4.79
CA LEU A 261 24.53 -8.14 5.63
C LEU A 261 23.93 -6.98 4.82
N SER A 262 24.48 -6.69 3.64
CA SER A 262 23.93 -5.66 2.75
C SER A 262 22.55 -6.01 2.16
N ARG A 263 22.11 -7.24 2.34
CA ARG A 263 20.81 -7.74 1.92
C ARG A 263 19.79 -7.80 3.05
N LEU A 264 20.23 -7.53 4.29
CA LEU A 264 19.35 -7.53 5.45
C LEU A 264 18.79 -6.15 5.74
N GLN A 265 17.51 -6.12 6.07
CA GLN A 265 16.80 -4.95 6.57
C GLN A 265 16.09 -5.34 7.86
N ALA A 266 16.38 -4.64 8.95
CA ALA A 266 15.64 -4.77 10.20
C ALA A 266 14.44 -3.82 10.20
N VAL A 267 13.33 -4.28 10.73
CA VAL A 267 12.07 -3.52 10.79
C VAL A 267 11.52 -3.58 12.20
N ALA A 268 10.96 -2.46 12.66
CA ALA A 268 10.19 -2.40 13.90
C ALA A 268 8.95 -1.53 13.66
N ARG A 269 7.80 -1.97 14.19
CA ARG A 269 6.54 -1.22 14.12
C ARG A 269 5.85 -1.21 15.49
N VAL A 270 5.33 -0.06 15.85
CA VAL A 270 4.41 0.11 16.98
C VAL A 270 3.08 0.59 16.43
N GLN A 271 1.99 0.06 16.97
CA GLN A 271 0.65 0.45 16.52
C GLN A 271 -0.36 0.37 17.65
N GLN A 272 -1.34 1.25 17.60
CA GLN A 272 -2.42 1.32 18.55
C GLN A 272 -3.75 1.56 17.82
N PHE A 273 -4.78 0.87 18.29
CA PHE A 273 -6.16 1.12 17.91
C PHE A 273 -7.01 1.31 19.16
N ILE A 274 -7.80 2.37 19.19
CA ILE A 274 -8.79 2.68 20.21
C ILE A 274 -10.17 2.61 19.57
N LYS A 275 -10.97 1.67 20.03
CA LYS A 275 -12.33 1.42 19.53
C LYS A 275 -13.23 2.64 19.75
N GLY A 276 -13.95 3.00 18.71
CA GLY A 276 -14.99 4.02 18.77
C GLY A 276 -16.33 3.49 19.30
N SER A 277 -17.24 4.40 19.50
CA SER A 277 -18.60 4.08 19.99
C SER A 277 -19.55 3.61 18.90
N ASN A 278 -19.25 3.86 17.64
CA ASN A 278 -20.13 3.60 16.50
C ASN A 278 -19.38 2.90 15.35
N PRO A 279 -19.10 1.58 15.50
CA PRO A 279 -18.49 0.81 14.42
C PRO A 279 -19.42 0.78 13.19
N GLN A 280 -18.86 1.01 12.03
CA GLN A 280 -19.60 1.03 10.77
C GLN A 280 -19.53 -0.34 10.10
N PRO A 281 -20.61 -0.79 9.43
CA PRO A 281 -20.57 -2.04 8.67
C PRO A 281 -19.46 -2.04 7.62
N GLY A 282 -18.65 -3.08 7.60
CA GLY A 282 -17.55 -3.26 6.63
C GLY A 282 -16.24 -2.56 7.00
N ASP A 283 -16.11 -1.99 8.18
CA ASP A 283 -14.86 -1.36 8.63
C ASP A 283 -13.76 -2.39 8.98
N PHE A 284 -14.11 -3.63 9.30
CA PHE A 284 -13.19 -4.69 9.75
C PHE A 284 -12.18 -4.24 10.82
N LEU A 285 -12.58 -3.28 11.63
CA LEU A 285 -11.78 -2.80 12.74
C LEU A 285 -11.86 -3.76 13.94
N PRO A 286 -10.83 -3.80 14.79
CA PRO A 286 -10.89 -4.58 16.01
C PRO A 286 -12.11 -4.19 16.87
N THR A 287 -12.70 -5.18 17.49
CA THR A 287 -13.87 -4.97 18.39
C THR A 287 -13.48 -4.46 19.78
N VAL A 288 -12.20 -4.40 20.07
CA VAL A 288 -11.60 -3.97 21.35
C VAL A 288 -10.40 -3.06 21.10
N ASN A 289 -9.93 -2.37 22.13
CA ASN A 289 -8.68 -1.62 22.06
C ASN A 289 -7.50 -2.58 21.92
N VAL A 290 -6.58 -2.24 21.02
CA VAL A 290 -5.41 -3.05 20.70
C VAL A 290 -4.15 -2.18 20.70
N ASN A 291 -3.10 -2.68 21.35
CA ASN A 291 -1.73 -2.19 21.20
C ASN A 291 -0.89 -3.34 20.65
N GLN A 292 -0.03 -3.08 19.68
CA GLN A 292 0.84 -4.10 19.13
C GLN A 292 2.23 -3.53 18.85
N PHE A 293 3.23 -4.35 19.10
CA PHE A 293 4.61 -4.10 18.75
C PHE A 293 5.12 -5.25 17.89
N ASP A 294 5.74 -4.94 16.76
CA ASP A 294 6.26 -5.91 15.80
C ASP A 294 7.75 -5.64 15.56
N ILE A 295 8.51 -6.71 15.40
CA ILE A 295 9.90 -6.69 14.92
C ILE A 295 10.04 -7.69 13.78
N GLY A 296 10.80 -7.34 12.76
CA GLY A 296 10.97 -8.21 11.59
C GLY A 296 12.31 -8.05 10.92
N LEU A 297 12.61 -8.99 10.04
CA LEU A 297 13.79 -9.01 9.19
C LEU A 297 13.38 -9.33 7.76
N ASN A 298 13.86 -8.53 6.82
CA ASN A 298 13.79 -8.77 5.39
C ASN A 298 15.15 -9.21 4.87
N TYR A 299 15.20 -10.26 4.08
CA TYR A 299 16.37 -10.69 3.35
C TYR A 299 16.14 -10.64 1.84
N TYR A 300 16.87 -9.75 1.18
CA TYR A 300 16.74 -9.54 -0.26
C TYR A 300 17.69 -10.45 -1.03
N LEU A 301 17.12 -11.39 -1.73
CA LEU A 301 17.82 -12.32 -2.62
C LEU A 301 18.00 -11.72 -4.04
N PRO A 302 18.88 -12.29 -4.88
CA PRO A 302 18.92 -11.96 -6.31
C PRO A 302 17.57 -12.18 -6.98
N HIS A 303 17.38 -11.56 -8.16
CA HIS A 303 16.18 -11.72 -8.99
C HIS A 303 14.88 -11.27 -8.33
N GLU A 304 14.93 -10.18 -7.52
CA GLU A 304 13.75 -9.56 -6.91
C GLU A 304 12.97 -10.49 -5.94
N LEU A 305 13.62 -11.52 -5.43
CA LEU A 305 13.07 -12.40 -4.39
C LEU A 305 13.37 -11.83 -3.00
N ARG A 306 12.37 -11.77 -2.13
CA ARG A 306 12.49 -11.34 -0.74
C ARG A 306 11.91 -12.40 0.19
N LEU A 307 12.66 -12.71 1.24
CA LEU A 307 12.17 -13.45 2.39
C LEU A 307 11.92 -12.46 3.52
N ASN A 308 10.83 -12.62 4.21
CA ASN A 308 10.48 -11.81 5.37
C ASN A 308 10.07 -12.73 6.52
N GLY A 309 10.38 -12.33 7.75
CA GLY A 309 9.89 -12.96 8.96
C GLY A 309 9.73 -11.91 10.06
N SER A 310 8.61 -11.96 10.77
CA SER A 310 8.33 -11.04 11.87
C SER A 310 7.70 -11.73 13.08
N TYR A 311 7.90 -11.11 14.23
CA TYR A 311 7.26 -11.43 15.48
C TYR A 311 6.60 -10.18 16.06
N GLY A 312 5.35 -10.32 16.47
CA GLY A 312 4.58 -9.28 17.13
C GLY A 312 4.01 -9.74 18.47
N ARG A 313 3.85 -8.78 19.37
CA ARG A 313 3.11 -8.98 20.61
C ARG A 313 1.93 -8.02 20.65
N GLN A 314 0.75 -8.60 20.63
CA GLN A 314 -0.52 -7.89 20.72
C GLN A 314 -1.04 -7.91 22.17
N TYR A 315 -1.51 -6.78 22.62
CA TYR A 315 -2.16 -6.57 23.93
C TYR A 315 -3.56 -6.03 23.70
N SER A 316 -4.55 -6.70 24.26
CA SER A 316 -5.95 -6.23 24.20
C SER A 316 -6.76 -6.69 25.41
N SER A 317 -7.92 -6.07 25.61
CA SER A 317 -8.85 -6.51 26.68
C SER A 317 -9.49 -7.88 26.39
N ALA A 318 -9.45 -8.36 25.16
CA ALA A 318 -9.89 -9.71 24.79
C ALA A 318 -8.84 -10.79 25.05
N GLY A 319 -7.62 -10.41 25.41
CA GLY A 319 -6.48 -11.28 25.64
C GLY A 319 -5.23 -10.81 24.90
N ASN A 320 -4.10 -11.33 25.31
CA ASN A 320 -2.83 -11.07 24.68
C ASN A 320 -2.47 -12.20 23.70
N ALA A 321 -1.91 -11.85 22.56
CA ALA A 321 -1.51 -12.82 21.54
C ALA A 321 -0.07 -12.58 21.06
N ASN A 322 0.61 -13.67 20.71
CA ASN A 322 1.82 -13.63 19.92
C ASN A 322 1.44 -13.75 18.45
N VAL A 323 1.98 -12.90 17.62
CA VAL A 323 1.77 -12.89 16.18
C VAL A 323 3.10 -13.24 15.50
N TRP A 324 3.10 -14.26 14.68
CA TRP A 324 4.25 -14.67 13.88
C TRP A 324 3.85 -14.58 12.42
N ASN A 325 4.67 -13.91 11.62
CA ASN A 325 4.46 -13.84 10.19
C ASN A 325 5.73 -14.25 9.45
N PHE A 326 5.54 -14.80 8.27
CA PHE A 326 6.59 -15.02 7.30
C PHE A 326 6.05 -14.78 5.89
N ALA A 327 6.92 -14.35 4.99
CA ALA A 327 6.57 -14.23 3.58
C ALA A 327 7.73 -14.58 2.66
N ILE A 328 7.36 -15.07 1.49
CA ILE A 328 8.23 -15.15 0.32
C ILE A 328 7.54 -14.32 -0.76
N THR A 329 8.24 -13.29 -1.25
CA THR A 329 7.70 -12.39 -2.28
C THR A 329 8.66 -12.34 -3.46
N TYR A 330 8.16 -12.61 -4.65
CA TYR A 330 8.88 -12.47 -5.91
C TYR A 330 8.24 -11.38 -6.75
N ARG A 331 9.02 -10.39 -7.16
CA ARG A 331 8.58 -9.33 -8.06
C ARG A 331 9.03 -9.62 -9.47
N PHE A 332 8.12 -9.56 -10.43
CA PHE A 332 8.43 -9.69 -11.86
C PHE A 332 8.16 -8.39 -12.62
N LEU A 333 8.91 -8.20 -13.70
CA LEU A 333 8.79 -7.08 -14.62
C LEU A 333 9.11 -7.55 -16.02
N PHE A 334 8.13 -7.48 -16.91
CA PHE A 334 8.28 -7.84 -18.32
C PHE A 334 7.77 -6.70 -19.20
N PRO A 335 8.47 -6.34 -20.28
CA PRO A 335 7.83 -5.60 -21.36
C PRO A 335 6.72 -6.50 -21.92
N ALA A 336 5.48 -6.04 -21.93
CA ALA A 336 4.33 -6.86 -22.33
C ALA A 336 4.33 -7.13 -23.85
N TRP A 337 5.08 -6.36 -24.60
CA TRP A 337 5.26 -6.54 -26.04
C TRP A 337 6.71 -6.24 -26.42
N PRO A 338 7.52 -7.22 -26.83
CA PRO A 338 8.81 -6.93 -27.42
C PRO A 338 8.54 -6.18 -28.72
N GLY A 339 8.91 -4.92 -28.76
CA GLY A 339 8.74 -4.07 -29.94
C GLY A 339 9.28 -4.77 -31.15
N GLY A 340 8.42 -4.99 -32.16
CA GLY A 340 8.86 -5.45 -33.46
C GLY A 340 9.84 -4.42 -34.01
N HIS A 341 11.06 -4.82 -34.25
CA HIS A 341 11.99 -4.05 -35.06
C HIS A 341 11.31 -3.76 -36.41
N GLN A 342 10.90 -2.52 -36.65
CA GLN A 342 10.69 -1.99 -38.00
C GLN A 342 11.91 -1.20 -38.41
#